data_fde0dcdcc35d71be47702485a5b049f7
#
_entry.id   fde0dcdcc35d71be47702485a5b049f7
#
_cell.length_a   1.000
_cell.length_b   1.000
_cell.length_c   1.000
_cell.angle_alpha   90.00
_cell.angle_beta   90.00
_cell.angle_gamma   90.00
#
_symmetry.space_group_name_H-M   'P 1'
#
loop_
_entity.id
_entity.type
_entity.pdbx_description
1 polymer ?
#
loop_
_entity_poly.entity_id
_entity_poly.type
_entity_poly.pdbx_seq_one_letter_code
_entity_poly.pdbx_strand_id
1 'polypeptide(L)'
;ASYAIEGGGSRNYLHTKQMMYSDPASWHKLMDKFARVITGYLRRQIQAGAQAVQLFDSWVGCLSAGDYAEYVKPHVQLIFDGLKHEGVPLIHFGTGTTAILRQLREAGGDVIGIDWRIHLDEAWTMVGHDRAVQGNLDPLVLFAPLHEIERRVEDILRRAGNRPGHIFNLGHGILPTTPVDH
;
A
#
# COMPACT_ATOMS: atom_id res chain seq x y z
N ALA A 1 -11.61 5.77 -3.69
CA ALA A 1 -12.18 7.10 -4.07
C ALA A 1 -11.95 7.42 -5.54
N SER A 2 -10.70 7.38 -6.05
CA SER A 2 -10.39 7.81 -7.43
C SER A 2 -11.27 7.13 -8.50
N TYR A 3 -11.41 5.82 -8.49
CA TYR A 3 -12.28 5.13 -9.44
C TYR A 3 -13.74 5.58 -9.39
N ALA A 4 -14.26 5.86 -8.20
CA ALA A 4 -15.64 6.29 -8.04
C ALA A 4 -15.87 7.73 -8.54
N ILE A 5 -14.85 8.58 -8.47
CA ILE A 5 -14.92 9.99 -8.88
C ILE A 5 -14.59 10.14 -10.38
N GLU A 6 -13.53 9.46 -10.84
CA GLU A 6 -13.10 9.53 -12.25
C GLU A 6 -13.98 8.71 -13.19
N GLY A 7 -14.75 7.74 -12.66
CA GLY A 7 -15.57 6.83 -13.46
C GLY A 7 -14.77 5.75 -14.20
N GLY A 8 -13.47 5.64 -13.94
CA GLY A 8 -12.58 4.69 -14.59
C GLY A 8 -11.10 4.99 -14.28
N GLY A 9 -10.19 4.48 -15.13
CA GLY A 9 -8.78 4.79 -15.03
C GLY A 9 -8.49 6.25 -15.38
N SER A 10 -7.62 6.89 -14.59
CA SER A 10 -7.19 8.28 -14.84
C SER A 10 -5.68 8.39 -14.73
N ARG A 11 -5.06 9.12 -15.65
CA ARG A 11 -3.62 9.37 -15.62
C ARG A 11 -3.24 10.48 -14.62
N ASN A 12 -4.07 11.51 -14.53
CA ASN A 12 -3.76 12.74 -13.76
C ASN A 12 -4.68 12.93 -12.55
N TYR A 13 -5.70 12.07 -12.38
CA TYR A 13 -6.68 12.19 -11.29
C TYR A 13 -7.33 13.57 -11.20
N LEU A 14 -7.70 14.14 -12.36
CA LEU A 14 -8.18 15.52 -12.48
C LEU A 14 -9.39 15.79 -11.60
N HIS A 15 -10.45 15.00 -11.76
CA HIS A 15 -11.69 15.21 -11.01
C HIS A 15 -11.51 14.92 -9.52
N THR A 16 -10.70 13.93 -9.19
CA THR A 16 -10.34 13.58 -7.81
C THR A 16 -9.63 14.74 -7.12
N LYS A 17 -8.55 15.27 -7.72
CA LYS A 17 -7.80 16.40 -7.17
C LYS A 17 -8.61 17.69 -7.18
N GLN A 18 -9.41 17.92 -8.22
CA GLN A 18 -10.30 19.07 -8.25
C GLN A 18 -11.27 19.05 -7.07
N MET A 19 -11.91 17.90 -6.78
CA MET A 19 -12.79 17.77 -5.62
C MET A 19 -12.05 18.02 -4.30
N MET A 20 -10.85 17.45 -4.14
CA MET A 20 -10.01 17.67 -2.95
C MET A 20 -9.77 19.16 -2.70
N TYR A 21 -9.39 19.91 -3.73
CA TYR A 21 -8.97 21.31 -3.57
C TYR A 21 -10.14 22.30 -3.60
N SER A 22 -11.20 22.02 -4.37
CA SER A 22 -12.31 22.96 -4.56
C SER A 22 -13.47 22.75 -3.59
N ASP A 23 -13.67 21.51 -3.11
CA ASP A 23 -14.73 21.15 -2.15
C ASP A 23 -14.24 20.12 -1.11
N PRO A 24 -13.29 20.52 -0.24
CA PRO A 24 -12.76 19.63 0.76
C PRO A 24 -13.82 19.09 1.73
N ALA A 25 -14.91 19.84 1.96
CA ALA A 25 -15.99 19.39 2.82
C ALA A 25 -16.71 18.15 2.26
N SER A 26 -17.05 18.16 0.97
CA SER A 26 -17.64 17.01 0.30
C SER A 26 -16.63 15.86 0.14
N TRP A 27 -15.36 16.19 -0.12
CA TRP A 27 -14.28 15.20 -0.15
C TRP A 27 -14.21 14.41 1.16
N HIS A 28 -14.09 15.09 2.29
CA HIS A 28 -13.98 14.42 3.59
C HIS A 28 -15.23 13.61 3.93
N LYS A 29 -16.44 14.10 3.62
CA LYS A 29 -17.69 13.33 3.78
C LYS A 29 -17.66 12.03 2.97
N LEU A 30 -17.20 12.10 1.73
CA LEU A 30 -17.05 10.92 0.85
C LEU A 30 -16.04 9.94 1.40
N MET A 31 -14.86 10.42 1.82
CA MET A 31 -13.80 9.60 2.38
C MET A 31 -14.21 8.95 3.70
N ASP A 32 -14.93 9.63 4.57
CA ASP A 32 -15.51 9.04 5.80
C ASP A 32 -16.49 7.91 5.49
N LYS A 33 -17.28 8.06 4.43
CA LYS A 33 -18.18 7.01 3.98
C LYS A 33 -17.40 5.80 3.49
N PHE A 34 -16.35 6.01 2.68
CA PHE A 34 -15.48 4.92 2.24
C PHE A 34 -14.78 4.26 3.43
N ALA A 35 -14.25 5.02 4.37
CA ALA A 35 -13.59 4.46 5.55
C ALA A 35 -14.50 3.51 6.32
N ARG A 36 -15.75 3.92 6.58
CA ARG A 36 -16.74 3.06 7.26
C ARG A 36 -17.08 1.80 6.47
N VAL A 37 -17.30 1.93 5.16
CA VAL A 37 -17.63 0.79 4.29
C VAL A 37 -16.46 -0.19 4.22
N ILE A 38 -15.23 0.29 4.02
CA ILE A 38 -14.01 -0.54 3.93
C ILE A 38 -13.74 -1.25 5.26
N THR A 39 -13.86 -0.53 6.38
CA THR A 39 -13.71 -1.15 7.72
C THR A 39 -14.71 -2.29 7.91
N GLY A 40 -15.99 -2.06 7.60
CA GLY A 40 -17.01 -3.10 7.68
C GLY A 40 -16.75 -4.28 6.74
N TYR A 41 -16.27 -4.02 5.53
CA TYR A 41 -15.93 -5.04 4.55
C TYR A 41 -14.75 -5.91 5.00
N LEU A 42 -13.64 -5.30 5.43
CA LEU A 42 -12.46 -6.03 5.93
C LEU A 42 -12.79 -6.82 7.19
N ARG A 43 -13.59 -6.25 8.12
CA ARG A 43 -14.06 -6.98 9.32
C ARG A 43 -14.84 -8.24 8.96
N ARG A 44 -15.69 -8.18 7.95
CA ARG A 44 -16.44 -9.37 7.48
C ARG A 44 -15.54 -10.42 6.85
N GLN A 45 -14.46 -10.01 6.17
CA GLN A 45 -13.46 -10.96 5.66
C GLN A 45 -12.75 -11.69 6.82
N ILE A 46 -12.38 -10.95 7.86
CA ILE A 46 -11.78 -11.54 9.08
C ILE A 46 -12.75 -12.52 9.73
N GLN A 47 -14.01 -12.14 9.91
CA GLN A 47 -15.05 -13.02 10.47
C GLN A 47 -15.31 -14.27 9.62
N ALA A 48 -15.07 -14.17 8.30
CA ALA A 48 -15.15 -15.32 7.38
C ALA A 48 -13.88 -16.18 7.36
N GLY A 49 -12.87 -15.86 8.18
CA GLY A 49 -11.66 -16.66 8.35
C GLY A 49 -10.40 -16.12 7.68
N ALA A 50 -10.38 -14.88 7.20
CA ALA A 50 -9.15 -14.26 6.71
C ALA A 50 -8.14 -14.11 7.85
N GLN A 51 -6.93 -14.63 7.64
CA GLN A 51 -5.84 -14.63 8.63
C GLN A 51 -4.96 -13.37 8.56
N ALA A 52 -5.12 -12.56 7.53
CA ALA A 52 -4.55 -11.24 7.35
C ALA A 52 -5.45 -10.46 6.39
N VAL A 53 -5.46 -9.15 6.48
CA VAL A 53 -6.16 -8.29 5.52
C VAL A 53 -5.26 -7.16 5.05
N GLN A 54 -5.43 -6.75 3.78
CA GLN A 54 -4.63 -5.71 3.17
C GLN A 54 -5.50 -4.57 2.65
N LEU A 55 -5.17 -3.36 3.07
CA LEU A 55 -5.70 -2.13 2.49
C LEU A 55 -4.83 -1.72 1.29
N PHE A 56 -5.42 -1.72 0.10
CA PHE A 56 -4.78 -1.28 -1.14
C PHE A 56 -5.05 0.20 -1.38
N ASP A 57 -4.04 1.02 -1.16
CA ASP A 57 -4.04 2.45 -1.49
C ASP A 57 -3.17 2.71 -2.74
N SER A 58 -3.43 1.92 -3.79
CA SER A 58 -2.53 1.70 -4.92
C SER A 58 -2.10 2.98 -5.63
N TRP A 59 -2.96 4.00 -5.69
CA TRP A 59 -2.70 5.21 -6.47
C TRP A 59 -2.28 6.42 -5.62
N VAL A 60 -2.11 6.23 -4.33
CA VAL A 60 -1.84 7.32 -3.38
C VAL A 60 -0.52 8.06 -3.65
N GLY A 61 0.44 7.39 -4.28
CA GLY A 61 1.72 8.00 -4.67
C GLY A 61 1.61 9.11 -5.73
N CYS A 62 0.42 9.37 -6.28
CA CYS A 62 0.17 10.54 -7.12
C CYS A 62 0.02 11.85 -6.32
N LEU A 63 -0.04 11.77 -5.00
CA LEU A 63 -0.20 12.91 -4.09
C LEU A 63 1.15 13.40 -3.56
N SER A 64 1.20 14.69 -3.25
CA SER A 64 2.26 15.24 -2.41
C SER A 64 2.13 14.73 -0.97
N ALA A 65 3.19 14.82 -0.19
CA ALA A 65 3.16 14.47 1.23
C ALA A 65 2.15 15.33 2.02
N GLY A 66 2.00 16.61 1.66
CA GLY A 66 1.02 17.52 2.25
C GLY A 66 -0.41 17.07 1.92
N ASP A 67 -0.69 16.81 0.64
CA ASP A 67 -2.02 16.37 0.21
C ASP A 67 -2.41 15.03 0.86
N TYR A 68 -1.46 14.09 0.94
CA TYR A 68 -1.73 12.83 1.63
C TYR A 68 -2.08 13.06 3.10
N ALA A 69 -1.31 13.88 3.80
CA ALA A 69 -1.54 14.18 5.21
C ALA A 69 -2.90 14.83 5.47
N GLU A 70 -3.31 15.74 4.60
CA GLU A 70 -4.56 16.50 4.75
C GLU A 70 -5.78 15.70 4.28
N TYR A 71 -5.72 15.15 3.08
CA TYR A 71 -6.92 14.63 2.41
C TYR A 71 -7.13 13.12 2.54
N VAL A 72 -6.10 12.32 2.89
CA VAL A 72 -6.19 10.85 2.85
C VAL A 72 -5.87 10.23 4.20
N LYS A 73 -4.74 10.57 4.81
CA LYS A 73 -4.24 9.96 6.04
C LYS A 73 -5.29 9.86 7.16
N PRO A 74 -6.09 10.90 7.50
CA PRO A 74 -7.07 10.80 8.58
C PRO A 74 -8.09 9.69 8.37
N HIS A 75 -8.53 9.48 7.12
CA HIS A 75 -9.52 8.46 6.77
C HIS A 75 -8.95 7.05 6.76
N VAL A 76 -7.68 6.92 6.36
CA VAL A 76 -6.93 5.66 6.44
C VAL A 76 -6.71 5.27 7.89
N GLN A 77 -6.37 6.22 8.76
CA GLN A 77 -6.27 6.00 10.21
C GLN A 77 -7.58 5.46 10.80
N LEU A 78 -8.73 6.02 10.40
CA LEU A 78 -10.04 5.52 10.84
C LEU A 78 -10.27 4.04 10.47
N ILE A 79 -9.79 3.59 9.30
CA ILE A 79 -9.89 2.20 8.88
C ILE A 79 -9.06 1.30 9.80
N PHE A 80 -7.78 1.63 9.99
CA PHE A 80 -6.88 0.83 10.82
C PHE A 80 -7.27 0.84 12.29
N ASP A 81 -7.69 1.99 12.83
CA ASP A 81 -8.21 2.10 14.19
C ASP A 81 -9.46 1.25 14.40
N GLY A 82 -10.33 1.19 13.38
CA GLY A 82 -11.52 0.36 13.41
C GLY A 82 -11.25 -1.15 13.35
N LEU A 83 -10.04 -1.57 12.96
CA LEU A 83 -9.65 -2.98 12.78
C LEU A 83 -8.59 -3.47 13.76
N LYS A 84 -7.90 -2.61 14.48
CA LYS A 84 -6.73 -2.96 15.33
C LYS A 84 -6.97 -4.02 16.41
N HIS A 85 -8.23 -4.30 16.75
CA HIS A 85 -8.60 -5.28 17.77
C HIS A 85 -9.19 -6.58 17.18
N GLU A 86 -9.17 -6.75 15.86
CA GLU A 86 -9.73 -7.93 15.18
C GLU A 86 -8.79 -9.17 15.25
N GLY A 87 -7.58 -9.03 15.80
CA GLY A 87 -6.67 -10.15 16.09
C GLY A 87 -5.94 -10.74 14.87
N VAL A 88 -5.93 -10.05 13.73
CA VAL A 88 -5.19 -10.45 12.52
C VAL A 88 -4.26 -9.34 12.07
N PRO A 89 -3.13 -9.66 11.39
CA PRO A 89 -2.24 -8.66 10.82
C PRO A 89 -2.94 -7.77 9.78
N LEU A 90 -2.69 -6.48 9.87
CA LEU A 90 -3.21 -5.47 8.96
C LEU A 90 -2.07 -4.96 8.07
N ILE A 91 -2.21 -5.11 6.75
CA ILE A 91 -1.21 -4.69 5.77
C ILE A 91 -1.68 -3.40 5.09
N HIS A 92 -0.82 -2.40 5.03
CA HIS A 92 -1.05 -1.15 4.31
C HIS A 92 -0.13 -1.05 3.09
N PHE A 93 -0.70 -1.05 1.91
CA PHE A 93 0.06 -1.03 0.65
C PHE A 93 -0.35 0.14 -0.26
N GLY A 94 0.65 0.77 -0.86
CA GLY A 94 0.48 1.76 -1.92
C GLY A 94 1.67 1.74 -2.87
N THR A 95 1.52 2.31 -4.08
CA THR A 95 2.61 2.46 -5.04
C THR A 95 3.07 3.91 -5.18
N GLY A 96 4.35 4.12 -5.51
CA GLY A 96 4.95 5.46 -5.60
C GLY A 96 5.03 6.17 -4.25
N THR A 97 5.07 5.42 -3.17
CA THR A 97 4.90 5.93 -1.80
C THR A 97 6.18 6.33 -1.09
N THR A 98 7.33 6.27 -1.75
CA THR A 98 8.65 6.57 -1.13
C THR A 98 8.63 7.89 -0.34
N ALA A 99 8.05 8.95 -0.90
CA ALA A 99 8.00 10.26 -0.24
C ALA A 99 7.06 10.32 0.99
N ILE A 100 6.16 9.34 1.14
CA ILE A 100 5.14 9.32 2.19
C ILE A 100 5.21 8.06 3.09
N LEU A 101 6.27 7.26 3.01
CA LEU A 101 6.39 6.01 3.79
C LEU A 101 6.21 6.22 5.29
N ARG A 102 6.77 7.30 5.86
CA ARG A 102 6.56 7.63 7.28
C ARG A 102 5.09 7.90 7.60
N GLN A 103 4.41 8.59 6.70
CA GLN A 103 2.99 8.91 6.88
C GLN A 103 2.09 7.68 6.68
N LEU A 104 2.46 6.75 5.77
CA LEU A 104 1.80 5.46 5.66
C LEU A 104 1.88 4.68 6.99
N ARG A 105 3.09 4.59 7.56
CA ARG A 105 3.29 4.00 8.89
C ARG A 105 2.40 4.66 9.96
N GLU A 106 2.38 5.99 10.00
CA GLU A 106 1.56 6.75 10.96
C GLU A 106 0.06 6.56 10.74
N ALA A 107 -0.38 6.35 9.50
CA ALA A 107 -1.77 6.06 9.18
C ALA A 107 -2.22 4.71 9.71
N GLY A 108 -1.31 3.73 9.88
CA GLY A 108 -1.60 2.45 10.51
C GLY A 108 -1.15 1.25 9.67
N GLY A 109 -1.43 0.07 10.23
CA GLY A 109 -0.99 -1.22 9.70
C GLY A 109 0.17 -1.80 10.50
N ASP A 110 0.16 -3.11 10.66
CA ASP A 110 1.24 -3.88 11.30
C ASP A 110 2.37 -4.13 10.30
N VAL A 111 2.03 -4.19 9.01
CA VAL A 111 2.93 -4.42 7.90
C VAL A 111 2.77 -3.29 6.88
N ILE A 112 3.88 -2.69 6.45
CA ILE A 112 3.90 -1.69 5.39
C ILE A 112 4.38 -2.35 4.09
N GLY A 113 3.51 -2.35 3.07
CA GLY A 113 3.86 -2.82 1.74
C GLY A 113 4.71 -1.79 1.00
N ILE A 114 5.83 -2.25 0.48
CA ILE A 114 6.83 -1.44 -0.23
C ILE A 114 6.81 -1.79 -1.70
N ASP A 115 6.74 -0.79 -2.57
CA ASP A 115 6.90 -1.00 -4.00
C ASP A 115 8.39 -1.04 -4.40
N TRP A 116 8.67 -1.38 -5.66
CA TRP A 116 10.03 -1.63 -6.17
C TRP A 116 10.87 -0.38 -6.41
N ARG A 117 10.34 0.84 -6.19
CA ARG A 117 11.00 2.11 -6.54
C ARG A 117 12.01 2.60 -5.49
N ILE A 118 12.18 1.84 -4.43
CA ILE A 118 13.12 2.12 -3.34
C ILE A 118 13.78 0.81 -2.90
N HIS A 119 15.00 0.86 -2.43
CA HIS A 119 15.62 -0.32 -1.82
C HIS A 119 14.95 -0.70 -0.49
N LEU A 120 14.80 -2.01 -0.24
CA LEU A 120 14.06 -2.52 0.91
C LEU A 120 14.62 -2.03 2.25
N ASP A 121 15.95 -2.01 2.41
CA ASP A 121 16.63 -1.54 3.61
C ASP A 121 16.44 -0.05 3.88
N GLU A 122 16.46 0.77 2.83
CA GLU A 122 16.17 2.20 2.92
C GLU A 122 14.70 2.44 3.33
N ALA A 123 13.76 1.75 2.65
CA ALA A 123 12.35 1.83 2.98
C ALA A 123 12.08 1.39 4.42
N TRP A 124 12.66 0.27 4.84
CA TRP A 124 12.47 -0.24 6.20
C TRP A 124 13.05 0.68 7.27
N THR A 125 14.15 1.34 6.96
CA THR A 125 14.71 2.39 7.83
C THR A 125 13.75 3.58 7.98
N MET A 126 13.09 3.99 6.89
CA MET A 126 12.09 5.07 6.92
C MET A 126 10.82 4.67 7.68
N VAL A 127 10.37 3.44 7.50
CA VAL A 127 9.22 2.86 8.21
C VAL A 127 9.53 2.63 9.69
N GLY A 128 10.76 2.25 10.01
CA GLY A 128 11.20 1.82 11.33
C GLY A 128 11.16 0.31 11.50
N HIS A 129 12.17 -0.25 12.15
CA HIS A 129 12.34 -1.70 12.31
C HIS A 129 11.43 -2.33 13.39
N ASP A 130 10.58 -1.53 14.03
CA ASP A 130 9.50 -1.98 14.92
C ASP A 130 8.21 -2.33 14.16
N ARG A 131 8.20 -2.17 12.83
CA ARG A 131 7.12 -2.58 11.93
C ARG A 131 7.64 -3.61 10.94
N ALA A 132 6.76 -4.52 10.54
CA ALA A 132 7.03 -5.44 9.44
C ALA A 132 6.93 -4.72 8.09
N VAL A 133 7.61 -5.24 7.08
CA VAL A 133 7.51 -4.76 5.69
C VAL A 133 7.24 -5.92 4.75
N GLN A 134 6.50 -5.65 3.67
CA GLN A 134 6.20 -6.60 2.61
C GLN A 134 6.68 -6.05 1.27
N GLY A 135 7.41 -6.84 0.52
CA GLY A 135 7.88 -6.49 -0.83
C GLY A 135 9.30 -6.99 -1.08
N ASN A 136 9.99 -6.49 -2.11
CA ASN A 136 9.53 -5.45 -3.03
C ASN A 136 10.13 -5.68 -4.43
N LEU A 137 10.07 -6.93 -4.93
CA LEU A 137 10.58 -7.24 -6.25
C LEU A 137 9.75 -6.53 -7.34
N ASP A 138 10.43 -5.89 -8.30
CA ASP A 138 9.75 -5.34 -9.48
C ASP A 138 9.07 -6.46 -10.28
N PRO A 139 7.74 -6.41 -10.50
CA PRO A 139 7.03 -7.43 -11.26
C PRO A 139 7.58 -7.64 -12.68
N LEU A 140 8.18 -6.62 -13.28
CA LEU A 140 8.75 -6.72 -14.62
C LEU A 140 10.05 -7.54 -14.66
N VAL A 141 10.70 -7.75 -13.53
CA VAL A 141 11.85 -8.67 -13.43
C VAL A 141 11.47 -10.10 -13.79
N LEU A 142 10.21 -10.50 -13.59
CA LEU A 142 9.70 -11.80 -13.98
C LEU A 142 9.70 -12.06 -15.52
N PHE A 143 10.00 -11.05 -16.34
CA PHE A 143 10.22 -11.20 -17.78
C PHE A 143 11.70 -11.36 -18.14
N ALA A 144 12.60 -11.29 -17.16
CA ALA A 144 14.03 -11.47 -17.35
C ALA A 144 14.41 -12.97 -17.33
N PRO A 145 15.64 -13.34 -17.79
CA PRO A 145 16.15 -14.68 -17.61
C PRO A 145 16.23 -15.07 -16.12
N LEU A 146 16.05 -16.36 -15.81
CA LEU A 146 15.99 -16.88 -14.44
C LEU A 146 17.15 -16.42 -13.53
N HIS A 147 18.39 -16.40 -14.06
CA HIS A 147 19.56 -15.96 -13.31
C HIS A 147 19.48 -14.48 -12.85
N GLU A 148 18.79 -13.61 -13.62
CA GLU A 148 18.56 -12.22 -13.21
C GLU A 148 17.45 -12.12 -12.18
N ILE A 149 16.41 -12.95 -12.28
CA ILE A 149 15.35 -13.07 -11.26
C ILE A 149 15.98 -13.49 -9.93
N GLU A 150 16.77 -14.56 -9.93
CA GLU A 150 17.50 -15.06 -8.76
C GLU A 150 18.36 -13.97 -8.13
N ARG A 151 19.19 -13.30 -8.93
CA ARG A 151 20.06 -12.20 -8.47
C ARG A 151 19.27 -11.08 -7.79
N ARG A 152 18.10 -10.71 -8.31
CA ARG A 152 17.23 -9.67 -7.71
C ARG A 152 16.57 -10.13 -6.44
N VAL A 153 16.15 -11.37 -6.37
CA VAL A 153 15.60 -11.98 -5.14
C VAL A 153 16.66 -11.99 -4.05
N GLU A 154 17.87 -12.46 -4.36
CA GLU A 154 19.00 -12.49 -3.42
C GLU A 154 19.35 -11.08 -2.90
N ASP A 155 19.35 -10.06 -3.78
CA ASP A 155 19.61 -8.68 -3.35
C ASP A 155 18.58 -8.19 -2.33
N ILE A 156 17.29 -8.46 -2.55
CA ILE A 156 16.21 -8.08 -1.61
C ILE A 156 16.39 -8.83 -0.28
N LEU A 157 16.65 -10.15 -0.31
CA LEU A 157 16.84 -10.94 0.89
C LEU A 157 18.07 -10.49 1.68
N ARG A 158 19.16 -10.16 0.98
CA ARG A 158 20.37 -9.60 1.59
C ARG A 158 20.09 -8.26 2.27
N ARG A 159 19.29 -7.38 1.63
CA ARG A 159 18.86 -6.09 2.20
C ARG A 159 17.93 -6.26 3.40
N ALA A 160 17.10 -7.29 3.40
CA ALA A 160 16.30 -7.64 4.58
C ALA A 160 17.17 -8.00 5.79
N GLY A 161 18.39 -8.52 5.55
CA GLY A 161 19.41 -8.75 6.58
C GLY A 161 19.03 -9.78 7.64
N ASN A 162 18.22 -10.78 7.26
CA ASN A 162 17.65 -11.79 8.16
C ASN A 162 16.86 -11.20 9.35
N ARG A 163 16.39 -9.95 9.26
CA ARG A 163 15.55 -9.37 10.30
C ARG A 163 14.17 -10.03 10.28
N PRO A 164 13.59 -10.34 11.46
CA PRO A 164 12.19 -10.76 11.53
C PRO A 164 11.28 -9.63 11.08
N GLY A 165 10.15 -10.00 10.42
CA GLY A 165 9.16 -9.02 9.94
C GLY A 165 9.29 -8.66 8.45
N HIS A 166 10.12 -9.38 7.66
CA HIS A 166 10.10 -9.27 6.21
C HIS A 166 9.18 -10.33 5.61
N ILE A 167 8.22 -9.90 4.81
CA ILE A 167 7.39 -10.74 3.95
C ILE A 167 7.85 -10.51 2.51
N PHE A 168 8.54 -11.52 1.93
CA PHE A 168 8.93 -11.41 0.52
C PHE A 168 7.70 -11.39 -0.38
N ASN A 169 7.63 -10.40 -1.26
CA ASN A 169 6.56 -10.25 -2.22
C ASN A 169 7.04 -9.41 -3.42
N LEU A 170 6.24 -9.39 -4.48
CA LEU A 170 6.40 -8.39 -5.54
C LEU A 170 6.00 -7.01 -5.01
N GLY A 171 6.58 -5.97 -5.59
CA GLY A 171 6.22 -4.57 -5.29
C GLY A 171 4.89 -4.13 -5.90
N HIS A 172 4.23 -4.99 -6.67
CA HIS A 172 2.88 -4.85 -7.23
C HIS A 172 2.39 -6.20 -7.77
N GLY A 173 1.16 -6.27 -8.27
CA GLY A 173 0.64 -7.46 -8.94
C GLY A 173 1.39 -7.78 -10.24
N ILE A 174 1.41 -9.06 -10.61
CA ILE A 174 1.97 -9.55 -11.88
C ILE A 174 1.14 -9.06 -13.08
N LEU A 175 1.76 -9.04 -14.26
CA LEU A 175 1.05 -8.79 -15.51
C LEU A 175 0.41 -10.08 -16.05
N PRO A 176 -0.71 -9.97 -16.79
CA PRO A 176 -1.38 -11.16 -17.37
C PRO A 176 -0.48 -12.00 -18.30
N THR A 177 0.56 -11.40 -18.84
CA THR A 177 1.53 -12.03 -19.76
C THR A 177 2.80 -12.52 -19.06
N THR A 178 2.86 -12.48 -17.73
CA THR A 178 4.00 -13.01 -16.97
C THR A 178 4.17 -14.50 -17.26
N PRO A 179 5.40 -14.95 -17.62
CA PRO A 179 5.66 -16.37 -17.84
C PRO A 179 5.33 -17.21 -16.62
N VAL A 180 4.63 -18.33 -16.82
CA VAL A 180 4.18 -19.21 -15.72
C VAL A 180 5.35 -19.92 -15.05
N ASP A 181 6.42 -20.17 -15.80
CA ASP A 181 7.60 -20.90 -15.33
C ASP A 181 8.62 -20.01 -14.58
N HIS A 182 8.30 -18.71 -14.42
CA HIS A 182 9.15 -17.72 -13.72
C HIS A 182 8.60 -17.29 -12.33
#